data_7368afd62dfb40deef73799a9f01001a
#
_entry.id   7368afd62dfb40deef73799a9f01001a
#
_cell.length_a   1.000
_cell.length_b   1.000
_cell.length_c   1.000
_cell.angle_alpha   90.00
_cell.angle_beta   90.00
_cell.angle_gamma   90.00
#
_symmetry.space_group_name_H-M   'P 1'
#
loop_
_entity.id
_entity.type
_entity.pdbx_description
1 polymer ?
#
loop_
_entity_poly.entity_id
_entity_poly.type
_entity_poly.pdbx_seq_one_letter_code
_entity_poly.pdbx_strand_id
1 'polypeptide(L)'
;MEVTELELSNKNLENQNNEKKKLSLKFLDNKEILFLIIIGSIGLIIRFYYFPFDIPILDDSVDYFSYAVVTSQQGQLPVNWGLSNNGWPVFLSYFFSIFNSQNFLEFTYLQRSLTIIISVLTIIPVYFLCKRFVNKKIAVIGAALFILDPRIIINSLLGITEPTYILLGTISLCLFLSKRFPIILISFFTLALCSIIRYEGFLLFIPFLIIFFIRFRKDKKIIQKIFLVIGIFFLTIAPMMISMYEATGNDGIISPIFGGIGYFERVAIYGELDTENSNYDSDEGKGKLLTFMTIGLINLLKYMGWVLIPTFVFFVPLGFFIIIKKRDFKTVTIFLFGIVMLIPALYAYGKDIEETRYLYIIFPILCILASLTVEKISKKFKKENLIFIIIISAIIFSSVMFLDSKKMDYEHERESYLIAKDITNIAGGINHYSPDSKYIHIAEISNKWPIISLPLKEENYNQSFDIKKISPEKYSSLNDYIKNSKEKGLTHLVINREGNNVKFLEDVFLHEEKYPYLVKEYDSLDHGFNFQIEMYKIDYIKFENFYKKD
;
A
#
# COMPACT_ATOMS: atom_id res chain seq x y z
N MET A 1 11.29 17.19 68.51
CA MET A 1 10.52 17.75 67.39
C MET A 1 11.11 17.41 66.03
N GLU A 2 12.42 17.32 65.86
CA GLU A 2 13.03 17.00 64.56
C GLU A 2 12.81 15.57 64.03
N VAL A 3 12.60 14.57 64.87
CA VAL A 3 12.40 13.17 64.48
C VAL A 3 11.05 12.93 63.79
N THR A 4 10.02 13.70 64.20
CA THR A 4 8.68 13.59 63.63
C THR A 4 8.52 14.21 62.25
N GLU A 5 9.31 15.22 61.87
CA GLU A 5 9.31 15.83 60.54
C GLU A 5 10.03 14.96 59.48
N LEU A 6 11.10 14.26 59.91
CA LEU A 6 11.80 13.32 59.04
C LEU A 6 10.97 12.06 58.68
N GLU A 7 10.18 11.56 59.64
CA GLU A 7 9.28 10.45 59.41
C GLU A 7 8.07 10.82 58.49
N LEU A 8 7.54 12.03 58.63
CA LEU A 8 6.50 12.56 57.75
C LEU A 8 7.01 12.83 56.33
N SER A 9 8.26 13.31 56.18
CA SER A 9 8.91 13.52 54.89
C SER A 9 9.16 12.20 54.17
N ASN A 10 9.65 11.17 54.86
CA ASN A 10 9.88 9.84 54.32
C ASN A 10 8.56 9.12 53.90
N LYS A 11 7.51 9.24 54.68
CA LYS A 11 6.18 8.72 54.35
C LYS A 11 5.56 9.42 53.12
N ASN A 12 5.80 10.72 52.95
CA ASN A 12 5.34 11.45 51.77
C ASN A 12 6.15 11.08 50.52
N LEU A 13 7.44 10.82 50.65
CA LEU A 13 8.30 10.33 49.56
C LEU A 13 7.98 8.88 49.14
N GLU A 14 7.65 8.02 50.10
CA GLU A 14 7.18 6.65 49.83
C GLU A 14 5.77 6.65 49.17
N ASN A 15 4.86 7.49 49.63
CA ASN A 15 3.55 7.64 48.99
C ASN A 15 3.67 8.22 47.56
N GLN A 16 4.50 9.21 47.34
CA GLN A 16 4.77 9.73 45.99
C GLN A 16 5.47 8.71 45.08
N ASN A 17 6.36 7.88 45.63
CA ASN A 17 7.00 6.81 44.85
C ASN A 17 6.04 5.64 44.60
N ASN A 18 5.14 5.32 45.50
CA ASN A 18 4.11 4.32 45.33
C ASN A 18 2.98 4.81 44.38
N GLU A 19 2.64 6.08 44.38
CA GLU A 19 1.77 6.67 43.35
C GLU A 19 2.47 6.72 41.98
N LYS A 20 3.75 7.06 41.91
CA LYS A 20 4.55 6.99 40.68
C LYS A 20 4.69 5.55 40.17
N LYS A 21 4.91 4.56 41.05
CA LYS A 21 4.91 3.13 40.68
C LYS A 21 3.54 2.60 40.27
N LYS A 22 2.44 3.05 40.90
CA LYS A 22 1.08 2.74 40.45
C LYS A 22 0.68 3.43 39.14
N LEU A 23 1.29 4.59 38.84
CA LEU A 23 1.07 5.28 37.55
C LEU A 23 1.84 4.66 36.38
N SER A 24 2.85 3.83 36.62
CA SER A 24 3.75 3.37 35.54
C SER A 24 3.35 2.07 34.83
N LEU A 25 2.34 1.30 35.30
CA LEU A 25 2.04 -0.04 34.75
C LEU A 25 0.55 -0.40 34.56
N LYS A 26 -0.40 0.54 34.72
CA LYS A 26 -1.83 0.27 34.40
C LYS A 26 -2.30 0.99 33.13
N PHE A 27 -1.55 0.86 32.03
CA PHE A 27 -2.00 1.37 30.72
C PHE A 27 -3.15 0.55 30.14
N LEU A 28 -3.22 -0.75 30.45
CA LEU A 28 -4.25 -1.68 29.97
C LEU A 28 -4.73 -2.56 31.15
N ASP A 29 -6.02 -2.78 31.25
CA ASP A 29 -6.56 -3.82 32.13
C ASP A 29 -6.33 -5.19 31.49
N ASN A 30 -6.09 -6.23 32.29
CA ASN A 30 -5.79 -7.59 31.79
C ASN A 30 -6.87 -8.11 30.81
N LYS A 31 -8.14 -7.72 31.03
CA LYS A 31 -9.24 -8.10 30.12
C LYS A 31 -9.14 -7.47 28.74
N GLU A 32 -8.73 -6.20 28.66
CA GLU A 32 -8.56 -5.50 27.37
C GLU A 32 -7.40 -6.08 26.59
N ILE A 33 -6.28 -6.38 27.26
CA ILE A 33 -5.12 -7.06 26.64
C ILE A 33 -5.56 -8.41 26.08
N LEU A 34 -6.28 -9.20 26.85
CA LEU A 34 -6.77 -10.51 26.43
C LEU A 34 -7.67 -10.40 25.18
N PHE A 35 -8.61 -9.46 25.16
CA PHE A 35 -9.46 -9.24 23.97
C PHE A 35 -8.68 -8.81 22.75
N LEU A 36 -7.70 -7.91 22.89
CA LEU A 36 -6.84 -7.49 21.77
C LEU A 36 -5.99 -8.65 21.24
N ILE A 37 -5.46 -9.50 22.13
CA ILE A 37 -4.72 -10.70 21.73
C ILE A 37 -5.64 -11.66 20.98
N ILE A 38 -6.84 -11.96 21.49
CA ILE A 38 -7.80 -12.87 20.84
C ILE A 38 -8.16 -12.34 19.44
N ILE A 39 -8.55 -11.07 19.33
CA ILE A 39 -8.95 -10.46 18.06
C ILE A 39 -7.76 -10.37 17.10
N GLY A 40 -6.58 -10.02 17.60
CA GLY A 40 -5.34 -10.01 16.82
C GLY A 40 -4.97 -11.40 16.29
N SER A 41 -5.13 -12.44 17.14
CA SER A 41 -4.90 -13.83 16.72
C SER A 41 -5.92 -14.29 15.67
N ILE A 42 -7.20 -13.95 15.82
CA ILE A 42 -8.22 -14.23 14.79
C ILE A 42 -7.84 -13.52 13.48
N GLY A 43 -7.49 -12.23 13.54
CA GLY A 43 -7.05 -11.47 12.38
C GLY A 43 -5.80 -12.04 11.70
N LEU A 44 -4.87 -12.60 12.47
CA LEU A 44 -3.68 -13.29 11.97
C LEU A 44 -4.06 -14.62 11.30
N ILE A 45 -4.90 -15.44 11.96
CA ILE A 45 -5.36 -16.72 11.42
C ILE A 45 -6.09 -16.53 10.09
N ILE A 46 -6.99 -15.54 10.01
CA ILE A 46 -7.70 -15.23 8.76
C ILE A 46 -6.70 -14.87 7.64
N ARG A 47 -5.68 -14.04 7.92
CA ARG A 47 -4.66 -13.67 6.94
C ARG A 47 -3.88 -14.87 6.42
N PHE A 48 -3.46 -15.78 7.30
CA PHE A 48 -2.77 -17.00 6.88
C PHE A 48 -3.68 -17.99 6.17
N TYR A 49 -4.97 -18.04 6.52
CA TYR A 49 -5.94 -18.88 5.80
C TYR A 49 -6.14 -18.45 4.34
N TYR A 50 -6.19 -17.12 4.10
CA TYR A 50 -6.30 -16.54 2.77
C TYR A 50 -4.95 -16.21 2.13
N PHE A 51 -3.83 -16.62 2.74
CA PHE A 51 -2.50 -16.36 2.19
C PHE A 51 -2.32 -17.15 0.88
N PRO A 52 -2.00 -16.49 -0.24
CA PRO A 52 -1.82 -17.17 -1.51
C PRO A 52 -0.41 -17.78 -1.60
N PHE A 53 -0.19 -18.94 -0.99
CA PHE A 53 1.14 -19.55 -0.89
C PHE A 53 1.80 -19.86 -2.23
N ASP A 54 1.02 -20.29 -3.23
CA ASP A 54 1.58 -20.69 -4.53
C ASP A 54 1.63 -19.54 -5.55
N ILE A 55 1.27 -18.33 -5.12
CA ILE A 55 1.25 -17.14 -5.96
C ILE A 55 2.34 -16.17 -5.48
N PRO A 56 3.26 -15.72 -6.35
CA PRO A 56 4.25 -14.73 -5.99
C PRO A 56 3.62 -13.34 -5.79
N ILE A 57 4.43 -12.40 -5.32
CA ILE A 57 4.08 -10.97 -5.30
C ILE A 57 3.92 -10.43 -6.72
N LEU A 58 3.16 -9.34 -6.87
CA LEU A 58 2.82 -8.73 -8.16
C LEU A 58 2.90 -7.21 -8.11
N ASP A 59 2.90 -6.59 -9.28
CA ASP A 59 2.82 -5.14 -9.49
C ASP A 59 3.87 -4.37 -8.64
N ASP A 60 3.51 -3.30 -7.98
CA ASP A 60 4.41 -2.49 -7.15
C ASP A 60 5.23 -3.30 -6.14
N SER A 61 4.71 -4.45 -5.67
CA SER A 61 5.44 -5.27 -4.70
C SER A 61 6.69 -5.94 -5.28
N VAL A 62 6.71 -6.17 -6.59
CA VAL A 62 7.87 -6.70 -7.33
C VAL A 62 8.97 -5.64 -7.41
N ASP A 63 8.60 -4.39 -7.66
CA ASP A 63 9.55 -3.29 -7.70
C ASP A 63 10.21 -3.09 -6.34
N TYR A 64 9.41 -3.11 -5.26
CA TYR A 64 9.94 -3.07 -3.89
C TYR A 64 10.81 -4.28 -3.55
N PHE A 65 10.41 -5.47 -4.01
CA PHE A 65 11.19 -6.71 -3.85
C PHE A 65 12.56 -6.58 -4.52
N SER A 66 12.56 -6.25 -5.80
CA SER A 66 13.75 -6.15 -6.63
C SER A 66 14.72 -5.10 -6.08
N TYR A 67 14.20 -3.94 -5.71
CA TYR A 67 14.98 -2.89 -5.07
C TYR A 67 15.59 -3.34 -3.73
N ALA A 68 14.82 -4.07 -2.89
CA ALA A 68 15.28 -4.60 -1.63
C ALA A 68 16.37 -5.66 -1.80
N VAL A 69 16.25 -6.53 -2.80
CA VAL A 69 17.28 -7.53 -3.14
C VAL A 69 18.60 -6.84 -3.49
N VAL A 70 18.57 -5.88 -4.41
CA VAL A 70 19.78 -5.14 -4.81
C VAL A 70 20.40 -4.41 -3.62
N THR A 71 19.56 -3.69 -2.85
CA THR A 71 20.02 -2.97 -1.66
C THR A 71 20.64 -3.93 -0.63
N SER A 72 20.07 -5.12 -0.42
CA SER A 72 20.60 -6.12 0.52
C SER A 72 21.94 -6.69 0.11
N GLN A 73 22.19 -6.81 -1.20
CA GLN A 73 23.42 -7.37 -1.76
C GLN A 73 24.57 -6.35 -1.83
N GLN A 74 24.23 -5.08 -2.14
CA GLN A 74 25.22 -4.01 -2.32
C GLN A 74 25.50 -3.24 -1.03
N GLY A 75 24.60 -3.29 -0.04
CA GLY A 75 24.69 -2.50 1.18
C GLY A 75 24.46 -1.00 0.97
N GLN A 76 24.02 -0.59 -0.21
CA GLN A 76 23.71 0.79 -0.60
C GLN A 76 22.49 0.84 -1.50
N LEU A 77 21.93 2.05 -1.71
CA LEU A 77 20.78 2.23 -2.61
C LEU A 77 21.20 2.02 -4.07
N PRO A 78 20.35 1.40 -4.91
CA PRO A 78 20.63 1.21 -6.33
C PRO A 78 20.80 2.55 -7.06
N VAL A 79 21.89 2.68 -7.84
CA VAL A 79 22.20 3.88 -8.63
C VAL A 79 21.28 3.97 -9.84
N ASN A 80 20.79 5.18 -10.16
CA ASN A 80 19.89 5.46 -11.27
C ASN A 80 18.53 4.72 -11.25
N TRP A 81 18.12 4.17 -10.12
CA TRP A 81 16.82 3.56 -9.96
C TRP A 81 15.88 4.46 -9.15
N GLY A 82 15.08 5.26 -9.86
CA GLY A 82 14.18 6.27 -9.29
C GLY A 82 12.87 5.71 -8.73
N LEU A 83 12.94 4.67 -7.89
CA LEU A 83 11.75 4.11 -7.23
C LEU A 83 11.21 5.09 -6.18
N SER A 84 9.91 5.38 -6.20
CA SER A 84 9.24 6.14 -5.14
C SER A 84 8.99 5.28 -3.91
N ASN A 85 8.85 5.92 -2.73
CA ASN A 85 8.51 5.23 -1.48
C ASN A 85 9.58 4.22 -1.01
N ASN A 86 10.84 4.59 -1.08
CA ASN A 86 12.01 3.72 -0.88
C ASN A 86 12.21 3.24 0.56
N GLY A 87 11.56 3.84 1.54
CA GLY A 87 11.71 3.41 2.93
C GLY A 87 11.26 1.97 3.18
N TRP A 88 10.25 1.51 2.44
CA TRP A 88 9.79 0.12 2.55
C TRP A 88 10.82 -0.88 2.01
N PRO A 89 11.32 -0.79 0.78
CA PRO A 89 12.34 -1.70 0.28
C PRO A 89 13.67 -1.61 1.08
N VAL A 90 14.05 -0.45 1.59
CA VAL A 90 15.22 -0.33 2.49
C VAL A 90 14.97 -1.08 3.81
N PHE A 91 13.78 -1.01 4.38
CA PHE A 91 13.42 -1.82 5.54
C PHE A 91 13.44 -3.33 5.21
N LEU A 92 12.92 -3.74 4.06
CA LEU A 92 12.96 -5.13 3.59
C LEU A 92 14.38 -5.64 3.39
N SER A 93 15.28 -4.82 2.83
CA SER A 93 16.65 -5.22 2.53
C SER A 93 17.41 -5.69 3.77
N TYR A 94 17.12 -5.12 4.94
CA TYR A 94 17.65 -5.59 6.21
C TYR A 94 17.26 -7.05 6.50
N PHE A 95 15.99 -7.41 6.27
CA PHE A 95 15.53 -8.79 6.47
C PHE A 95 16.08 -9.72 5.40
N PHE A 96 16.15 -9.26 4.15
CA PHE A 96 16.70 -10.04 3.04
C PHE A 96 18.19 -10.34 3.22
N SER A 97 18.97 -9.42 3.84
CA SER A 97 20.40 -9.64 4.10
C SER A 97 20.67 -10.73 5.13
N ILE A 98 19.73 -11.01 6.04
CA ILE A 98 19.87 -12.05 7.08
C ILE A 98 19.11 -13.34 6.74
N PHE A 99 18.20 -13.30 5.75
CA PHE A 99 17.40 -14.44 5.35
C PHE A 99 18.19 -15.28 4.34
N ASN A 100 18.45 -16.54 4.69
CA ASN A 100 19.24 -17.43 3.84
C ASN A 100 18.31 -18.45 3.16
N SER A 101 17.97 -18.21 1.91
CA SER A 101 17.23 -19.12 1.05
C SER A 101 17.68 -19.00 -0.40
N GLN A 102 17.58 -20.11 -1.15
CA GLN A 102 17.77 -20.13 -2.60
C GLN A 102 16.44 -20.16 -3.36
N ASN A 103 15.32 -20.11 -2.64
CA ASN A 103 13.98 -20.17 -3.22
C ASN A 103 13.37 -18.77 -3.32
N PHE A 104 13.08 -18.34 -4.54
CA PHE A 104 12.42 -17.06 -4.82
C PHE A 104 11.11 -16.89 -4.04
N LEU A 105 10.24 -17.90 -4.01
CA LEU A 105 8.95 -17.81 -3.33
C LEU A 105 9.10 -17.59 -1.82
N GLU A 106 10.13 -18.13 -1.18
CA GLU A 106 10.36 -17.93 0.26
C GLU A 106 10.68 -16.48 0.59
N PHE A 107 11.40 -15.77 -0.28
CA PHE A 107 11.61 -14.32 -0.14
C PHE A 107 10.31 -13.52 -0.32
N THR A 108 9.47 -13.92 -1.26
CA THR A 108 8.15 -13.28 -1.45
C THR A 108 7.23 -13.54 -0.25
N TYR A 109 7.31 -14.72 0.36
CA TYR A 109 6.56 -15.05 1.59
C TYR A 109 7.07 -14.26 2.79
N LEU A 110 8.39 -14.06 2.89
CA LEU A 110 8.98 -13.19 3.92
C LEU A 110 8.43 -11.76 3.81
N GLN A 111 8.45 -11.17 2.61
CA GLN A 111 7.92 -9.82 2.36
C GLN A 111 6.45 -9.71 2.77
N ARG A 112 5.60 -10.67 2.35
CA ARG A 112 4.17 -10.71 2.72
C ARG A 112 3.99 -10.94 4.23
N SER A 113 4.77 -11.82 4.84
CA SER A 113 4.67 -12.10 6.27
C SER A 113 5.00 -10.86 7.11
N LEU A 114 5.97 -10.06 6.69
CA LEU A 114 6.29 -8.79 7.34
C LEU A 114 5.12 -7.81 7.27
N THR A 115 4.48 -7.65 6.12
CA THR A 115 3.30 -6.78 5.98
C THR A 115 2.10 -7.28 6.78
N ILE A 116 1.91 -8.60 6.87
CA ILE A 116 0.87 -9.21 7.72
C ILE A 116 1.12 -8.88 9.19
N ILE A 117 2.33 -9.12 9.69
CA ILE A 117 2.71 -8.86 11.09
C ILE A 117 2.52 -7.37 11.41
N ILE A 118 2.99 -6.48 10.56
CA ILE A 118 2.86 -5.02 10.72
C ILE A 118 1.38 -4.61 10.73
N SER A 119 0.58 -5.16 9.82
CA SER A 119 -0.87 -4.90 9.77
C SER A 119 -1.57 -5.35 11.06
N VAL A 120 -1.21 -6.53 11.60
CA VAL A 120 -1.78 -7.03 12.86
C VAL A 120 -1.35 -6.17 14.04
N LEU A 121 -0.08 -5.77 14.11
CA LEU A 121 0.42 -4.89 15.19
C LEU A 121 -0.28 -3.53 15.21
N THR A 122 -0.84 -3.08 14.09
CA THR A 122 -1.61 -1.82 13.99
C THR A 122 -2.88 -1.83 14.87
N ILE A 123 -3.36 -3.01 15.31
CA ILE A 123 -4.48 -3.11 16.29
C ILE A 123 -4.19 -2.30 17.56
N ILE A 124 -2.93 -2.24 17.99
CA ILE A 124 -2.52 -1.57 19.24
C ILE A 124 -2.72 -0.05 19.14
N PRO A 125 -2.09 0.68 18.20
CA PRO A 125 -2.29 2.12 18.09
C PRO A 125 -3.73 2.49 17.72
N VAL A 126 -4.46 1.69 16.93
CA VAL A 126 -5.87 1.93 16.62
C VAL A 126 -6.72 1.84 17.90
N TYR A 127 -6.50 0.84 18.75
CA TYR A 127 -7.17 0.75 20.05
C TYR A 127 -6.92 2.00 20.90
N PHE A 128 -5.65 2.41 21.06
CA PHE A 128 -5.31 3.60 21.86
C PHE A 128 -5.89 4.88 21.27
N LEU A 129 -5.96 4.96 19.95
CA LEU A 129 -6.56 6.09 19.25
C LEU A 129 -8.09 6.14 19.51
N CYS A 130 -8.81 5.04 19.31
CA CYS A 130 -10.25 4.93 19.62
C CYS A 130 -10.55 5.23 21.08
N LYS A 131 -9.73 4.72 22.03
CA LYS A 131 -9.86 4.96 23.47
C LYS A 131 -9.81 6.44 23.88
N ARG A 132 -9.32 7.33 23.03
CA ARG A 132 -9.35 8.77 23.28
C ARG A 132 -10.71 9.40 23.07
N PHE A 133 -11.64 8.71 22.39
CA PHE A 133 -12.96 9.21 21.99
C PHE A 133 -14.12 8.45 22.60
N VAL A 134 -13.93 7.16 22.90
CA VAL A 134 -14.94 6.24 23.43
C VAL A 134 -14.43 5.49 24.67
N ASN A 135 -15.31 4.76 25.36
CA ASN A 135 -14.89 3.92 26.48
C ASN A 135 -14.01 2.75 26.03
N LYS A 136 -13.28 2.15 26.97
CA LYS A 136 -12.27 1.11 26.71
C LYS A 136 -12.84 -0.09 25.96
N LYS A 137 -14.04 -0.55 26.32
CA LYS A 137 -14.67 -1.72 25.71
C LYS A 137 -15.08 -1.46 24.27
N ILE A 138 -15.63 -0.29 23.99
CA ILE A 138 -15.99 0.12 22.63
C ILE A 138 -14.73 0.38 21.78
N ALA A 139 -13.62 0.84 22.39
CA ALA A 139 -12.36 0.98 21.70
C ALA A 139 -11.80 -0.36 21.17
N VAL A 140 -12.09 -1.49 21.84
CA VAL A 140 -11.77 -2.84 21.34
C VAL A 140 -12.56 -3.14 20.06
N ILE A 141 -13.84 -2.72 19.96
CA ILE A 141 -14.62 -2.85 18.72
C ILE A 141 -13.98 -2.03 17.58
N GLY A 142 -13.53 -0.80 17.88
CA GLY A 142 -12.82 0.02 16.90
C GLY A 142 -11.54 -0.67 16.37
N ALA A 143 -10.80 -1.31 17.26
CA ALA A 143 -9.62 -2.09 16.89
C ALA A 143 -9.99 -3.35 16.08
N ALA A 144 -11.09 -4.01 16.41
CA ALA A 144 -11.61 -5.16 15.66
C ALA A 144 -12.09 -4.76 14.26
N LEU A 145 -12.77 -3.63 14.11
CA LEU A 145 -13.18 -3.07 12.83
C LEU A 145 -11.98 -2.84 11.89
N PHE A 146 -10.83 -2.45 12.43
CA PHE A 146 -9.61 -2.30 11.63
C PHE A 146 -9.01 -3.64 11.23
N ILE A 147 -8.74 -4.51 12.21
CA ILE A 147 -7.95 -5.72 11.98
C ILE A 147 -8.69 -6.79 11.17
N LEU A 148 -10.01 -6.80 11.27
CA LEU A 148 -10.91 -7.74 10.59
C LEU A 148 -11.56 -7.12 9.34
N ASP A 149 -11.22 -5.89 8.95
CA ASP A 149 -11.69 -5.35 7.66
C ASP A 149 -11.08 -6.13 6.50
N PRO A 150 -11.90 -6.62 5.56
CA PRO A 150 -11.43 -7.49 4.49
C PRO A 150 -10.44 -6.80 3.54
N ARG A 151 -10.55 -5.48 3.34
CA ARG A 151 -9.62 -4.71 2.49
C ARG A 151 -8.27 -4.56 3.16
N ILE A 152 -8.24 -4.29 4.46
CA ILE A 152 -6.99 -4.25 5.24
C ILE A 152 -6.34 -5.64 5.28
N ILE A 153 -7.14 -6.71 5.34
CA ILE A 153 -6.62 -8.09 5.25
C ILE A 153 -5.97 -8.30 3.88
N ILE A 154 -6.71 -8.11 2.77
CA ILE A 154 -6.20 -8.28 1.40
C ILE A 154 -4.94 -7.43 1.17
N ASN A 155 -4.98 -6.15 1.53
CA ASN A 155 -3.84 -5.25 1.38
C ASN A 155 -2.59 -5.74 2.11
N SER A 156 -2.75 -6.34 3.28
CA SER A 156 -1.63 -6.91 4.04
C SER A 156 -1.01 -8.16 3.40
N LEU A 157 -1.72 -8.82 2.46
CA LEU A 157 -1.23 -9.99 1.72
C LEU A 157 -0.39 -9.60 0.49
N LEU A 158 -0.36 -8.32 0.10
CA LEU A 158 0.31 -7.87 -1.12
C LEU A 158 1.82 -7.66 -0.96
N GLY A 159 2.32 -7.46 0.25
CA GLY A 159 3.75 -7.18 0.46
C GLY A 159 4.18 -5.73 0.16
N ILE A 160 3.25 -4.77 0.22
CA ILE A 160 3.43 -3.36 -0.18
C ILE A 160 3.57 -2.39 1.01
N THR A 161 3.72 -1.10 0.72
CA THR A 161 4.05 -0.05 1.70
C THR A 161 2.94 0.28 2.69
N GLU A 162 1.66 0.11 2.30
CA GLU A 162 0.49 0.62 3.02
C GLU A 162 0.39 0.11 4.47
N PRO A 163 0.61 -1.17 4.80
CA PRO A 163 0.54 -1.62 6.20
C PRO A 163 1.47 -0.86 7.12
N THR A 164 2.72 -0.61 6.69
CA THR A 164 3.72 0.14 7.46
C THR A 164 3.36 1.63 7.55
N TYR A 165 2.89 2.20 6.46
CA TYR A 165 2.44 3.58 6.38
C TYR A 165 1.26 3.85 7.33
N ILE A 166 0.25 2.97 7.34
CA ILE A 166 -0.91 3.07 8.23
C ILE A 166 -0.48 2.92 9.70
N LEU A 167 0.41 1.96 10.01
CA LEU A 167 0.93 1.78 11.36
C LEU A 167 1.60 3.06 11.87
N LEU A 168 2.57 3.60 11.13
CA LEU A 168 3.35 4.76 11.53
C LEU A 168 2.49 6.03 11.59
N GLY A 169 1.61 6.26 10.61
CA GLY A 169 0.66 7.36 10.61
C GLY A 169 -0.30 7.30 11.81
N THR A 170 -0.81 6.11 12.15
CA THR A 170 -1.67 5.91 13.31
C THR A 170 -0.93 6.13 14.63
N ILE A 171 0.31 5.63 14.77
CA ILE A 171 1.14 5.88 15.94
C ILE A 171 1.40 7.38 16.08
N SER A 172 1.82 8.04 15.00
CA SER A 172 2.08 9.47 15.00
C SER A 172 0.86 10.27 15.45
N LEU A 173 -0.32 10.03 14.85
CA LEU A 173 -1.56 10.68 15.24
C LEU A 173 -1.93 10.39 16.72
N CYS A 174 -1.82 9.15 17.17
CA CYS A 174 -2.10 8.77 18.55
C CYS A 174 -1.19 9.49 19.54
N LEU A 175 0.12 9.58 19.27
CA LEU A 175 1.09 10.26 20.13
C LEU A 175 0.91 11.77 20.10
N PHE A 176 0.58 12.36 18.94
CA PHE A 176 0.34 13.79 18.78
C PHE A 176 -0.81 14.31 19.64
N LEU A 177 -1.83 13.48 19.85
CA LEU A 177 -2.95 13.80 20.75
C LEU A 177 -2.58 13.78 22.25
N SER A 178 -1.33 13.47 22.63
CA SER A 178 -0.85 13.50 24.00
C SER A 178 -0.75 14.93 24.53
N LYS A 179 -0.83 15.09 25.87
CA LYS A 179 -0.59 16.37 26.55
C LYS A 179 0.89 16.59 26.88
N ARG A 180 1.74 15.55 26.85
CA ARG A 180 3.14 15.57 27.25
C ARG A 180 4.04 15.87 26.06
N PHE A 181 4.86 16.91 26.17
CA PHE A 181 5.75 17.34 25.07
C PHE A 181 6.70 16.23 24.59
N PRO A 182 7.39 15.43 25.45
CA PRO A 182 8.24 14.36 24.97
C PRO A 182 7.51 13.32 24.10
N ILE A 183 6.25 13.03 24.40
CA ILE A 183 5.43 12.11 23.60
C ILE A 183 5.07 12.73 22.24
N ILE A 184 4.82 14.03 22.21
CA ILE A 184 4.59 14.76 20.94
C ILE A 184 5.89 14.80 20.11
N LEU A 185 7.05 14.92 20.73
CA LEU A 185 8.34 14.87 20.05
C LEU A 185 8.53 13.51 19.34
N ILE A 186 8.18 12.39 20.02
CA ILE A 186 8.18 11.05 19.42
C ILE A 186 7.14 10.97 18.27
N SER A 187 6.02 11.72 18.35
CA SER A 187 5.06 11.79 17.23
C SER A 187 5.68 12.38 15.96
N PHE A 188 6.50 13.43 16.07
CA PHE A 188 7.20 13.98 14.91
C PHE A 188 8.30 13.05 14.39
N PHE A 189 8.98 12.31 15.26
CA PHE A 189 9.90 11.26 14.85
C PHE A 189 9.18 10.15 14.06
N THR A 190 8.04 9.64 14.57
CA THR A 190 7.25 8.62 13.86
C THR A 190 6.61 9.15 12.58
N LEU A 191 6.28 10.44 12.53
CA LEU A 191 5.81 11.09 11.30
C LEU A 191 6.91 11.16 10.24
N ALA A 192 8.15 11.43 10.65
CA ALA A 192 9.30 11.41 9.75
C ALA A 192 9.54 10.01 9.18
N LEU A 193 9.46 8.95 10.01
CA LEU A 193 9.51 7.56 9.52
C LEU A 193 8.35 7.25 8.56
N CYS A 194 7.15 7.73 8.86
CA CYS A 194 5.99 7.61 7.97
C CYS A 194 6.26 8.25 6.60
N SER A 195 6.92 9.42 6.58
CA SER A 195 7.32 10.14 5.36
C SER A 195 8.41 9.43 4.57
N ILE A 196 9.30 8.68 5.23
CA ILE A 196 10.29 7.83 4.59
C ILE A 196 9.63 6.63 3.90
N ILE A 197 8.63 6.01 4.55
CA ILE A 197 7.91 4.87 3.96
C ILE A 197 7.07 5.31 2.76
N ARG A 198 6.36 6.44 2.87
CA ARG A 198 5.62 7.07 1.79
C ARG A 198 5.72 8.58 1.89
N TYR A 199 6.21 9.22 0.84
CA TYR A 199 6.45 10.66 0.82
C TYR A 199 5.19 11.48 1.13
N GLU A 200 3.98 10.94 0.90
CA GLU A 200 2.71 11.60 1.25
C GLU A 200 2.59 11.86 2.77
N GLY A 201 3.28 11.09 3.59
CA GLY A 201 3.36 11.34 5.04
C GLY A 201 3.92 12.71 5.39
N PHE A 202 4.79 13.27 4.54
CA PHE A 202 5.34 14.62 4.72
C PHE A 202 4.26 15.71 4.72
N LEU A 203 3.16 15.52 4.00
CA LEU A 203 2.05 16.47 3.96
C LEU A 203 1.47 16.76 5.34
N LEU A 204 1.57 15.81 6.29
CA LEU A 204 1.10 16.00 7.67
C LEU A 204 2.03 16.87 8.52
N PHE A 205 3.27 17.10 8.11
CA PHE A 205 4.22 17.86 8.89
C PHE A 205 3.75 19.29 9.15
N ILE A 206 3.29 20.00 8.12
CA ILE A 206 2.81 21.39 8.22
C ILE A 206 1.57 21.49 9.12
N PRO A 207 0.49 20.72 8.89
CA PRO A 207 -0.69 20.76 9.76
C PRO A 207 -0.36 20.40 11.22
N PHE A 208 0.49 19.40 11.45
CA PHE A 208 0.90 19.06 12.81
C PHE A 208 1.68 20.21 13.47
N LEU A 209 2.55 20.86 12.74
CA LEU A 209 3.29 22.01 13.25
C LEU A 209 2.36 23.19 13.59
N ILE A 210 1.39 23.51 12.72
CA ILE A 210 0.39 24.55 12.95
C ILE A 210 -0.44 24.24 14.20
N ILE A 211 -0.98 23.01 14.30
CA ILE A 211 -1.76 22.61 15.47
C ILE A 211 -0.90 22.62 16.73
N PHE A 212 0.36 22.18 16.63
CA PHE A 212 1.30 22.22 17.74
C PHE A 212 1.52 23.66 18.22
N PHE A 213 1.77 24.60 17.31
CA PHE A 213 1.92 26.00 17.64
C PHE A 213 0.68 26.58 18.33
N ILE A 214 -0.52 26.37 17.75
CA ILE A 214 -1.79 26.86 18.33
C ILE A 214 -1.97 26.34 19.76
N ARG A 215 -1.67 25.06 19.97
CA ARG A 215 -1.84 24.37 21.25
C ARG A 215 -0.89 24.87 22.33
N PHE A 216 0.36 25.14 21.98
CA PHE A 216 1.41 25.52 22.92
C PHE A 216 1.79 27.01 22.87
N ARG A 217 1.04 27.86 22.16
CA ARG A 217 1.34 29.30 21.95
C ARG A 217 1.52 30.11 23.24
N LYS A 218 0.99 29.65 24.36
CA LYS A 218 1.13 30.29 25.69
C LYS A 218 2.36 29.81 26.45
N ASP A 219 3.10 28.82 25.95
CA ASP A 219 4.29 28.31 26.60
C ASP A 219 5.48 29.24 26.33
N LYS A 220 6.17 29.66 27.41
CA LYS A 220 7.34 30.55 27.31
C LYS A 220 8.48 29.95 26.48
N LYS A 221 8.54 28.61 26.37
CA LYS A 221 9.56 27.87 25.61
C LYS A 221 9.07 27.39 24.25
N ILE A 222 8.00 27.97 23.71
CA ILE A 222 7.38 27.48 22.46
C ILE A 222 8.37 27.48 21.29
N ILE A 223 9.19 28.51 21.15
CA ILE A 223 10.17 28.61 20.07
C ILE A 223 11.19 27.47 20.15
N GLN A 224 11.74 27.19 21.34
CA GLN A 224 12.65 26.07 21.54
C GLN A 224 12.00 24.72 21.22
N LYS A 225 10.72 24.54 21.60
CA LYS A 225 9.95 23.33 21.30
C LYS A 225 9.68 23.16 19.81
N ILE A 226 9.42 24.25 19.08
CA ILE A 226 9.27 24.25 17.62
C ILE A 226 10.57 23.82 16.95
N PHE A 227 11.71 24.41 17.33
CA PHE A 227 13.01 23.99 16.79
C PHE A 227 13.31 22.52 17.06
N LEU A 228 12.94 21.99 18.25
CA LEU A 228 13.13 20.59 18.58
C LEU A 228 12.27 19.66 17.71
N VAL A 229 10.98 19.98 17.46
CA VAL A 229 10.12 19.14 16.64
C VAL A 229 10.51 19.22 15.16
N ILE A 230 10.91 20.39 14.65
CA ILE A 230 11.46 20.55 13.30
C ILE A 230 12.79 19.79 13.20
N GLY A 231 13.68 19.98 14.16
CA GLY A 231 15.00 19.33 14.18
C GLY A 231 14.88 17.81 14.16
N ILE A 232 14.06 17.20 15.04
CA ILE A 232 13.91 15.74 15.07
C ILE A 232 13.31 15.22 13.78
N PHE A 233 12.33 15.92 13.18
CA PHE A 233 11.72 15.51 11.93
C PHE A 233 12.76 15.49 10.80
N PHE A 234 13.45 16.61 10.55
CA PHE A 234 14.42 16.72 9.47
C PHE A 234 15.67 15.87 9.70
N LEU A 235 16.18 15.75 10.93
CA LEU A 235 17.28 14.85 11.25
C LEU A 235 16.94 13.37 10.99
N THR A 236 15.67 13.00 11.11
CA THR A 236 15.23 11.62 10.84
C THR A 236 15.12 11.34 9.35
N ILE A 237 14.62 12.29 8.53
CA ILE A 237 14.48 12.06 7.08
C ILE A 237 15.77 12.32 6.30
N ALA A 238 16.66 13.17 6.81
CA ALA A 238 17.86 13.62 6.11
C ALA A 238 18.76 12.47 5.61
N PRO A 239 19.08 11.43 6.40
CA PRO A 239 19.91 10.33 5.90
C PRO A 239 19.33 9.69 4.64
N MET A 240 18.01 9.42 4.62
CA MET A 240 17.35 8.83 3.48
C MET A 240 17.35 9.76 2.27
N MET A 241 17.05 11.06 2.47
CA MET A 241 17.08 12.07 1.40
C MET A 241 18.47 12.21 0.78
N ILE A 242 19.52 12.22 1.61
CA ILE A 242 20.92 12.33 1.14
C ILE A 242 21.28 11.09 0.32
N SER A 243 21.04 9.88 0.85
CA SER A 243 21.34 8.64 0.13
C SER A 243 20.58 8.53 -1.18
N MET A 244 19.31 8.97 -1.22
CA MET A 244 18.51 9.01 -2.46
C MET A 244 19.07 10.02 -3.46
N TYR A 245 19.46 11.20 -2.99
CA TYR A 245 20.05 12.22 -3.85
C TYR A 245 21.39 11.76 -4.45
N GLU A 246 22.23 11.11 -3.66
CA GLU A 246 23.49 10.52 -4.14
C GLU A 246 23.27 9.40 -5.17
N ALA A 247 22.23 8.56 -4.95
CA ALA A 247 21.95 7.43 -5.85
C ALA A 247 21.25 7.85 -7.15
N THR A 248 20.35 8.86 -7.11
CA THR A 248 19.42 9.13 -8.22
C THR A 248 19.37 10.60 -8.67
N GLY A 249 20.03 11.50 -7.96
CA GLY A 249 19.91 12.95 -8.17
C GLY A 249 18.58 13.55 -7.65
N ASN A 250 17.74 12.76 -6.97
CA ASN A 250 16.44 13.16 -6.44
C ASN A 250 16.33 12.80 -4.95
N ASP A 251 15.78 13.69 -4.12
CA ASP A 251 15.67 13.46 -2.67
C ASP A 251 14.64 12.38 -2.26
N GLY A 252 13.76 11.94 -3.17
CA GLY A 252 12.79 10.88 -2.96
C GLY A 252 11.60 11.20 -2.03
N ILE A 253 11.59 12.34 -1.35
CA ILE A 253 10.51 12.73 -0.41
C ILE A 253 9.88 14.07 -0.81
N ILE A 254 10.67 15.11 -0.96
CA ILE A 254 10.17 16.47 -1.24
C ILE A 254 9.93 16.65 -2.74
N SER A 255 10.86 16.20 -3.57
CA SER A 255 10.76 16.31 -5.03
C SER A 255 9.51 15.67 -5.63
N PRO A 256 9.04 14.48 -5.19
CA PRO A 256 7.77 13.92 -5.66
C PRO A 256 6.55 14.78 -5.33
N ILE A 257 6.55 15.44 -4.17
CA ILE A 257 5.47 16.35 -3.77
C ILE A 257 5.43 17.58 -4.69
N PHE A 258 6.59 18.19 -4.94
CA PHE A 258 6.68 19.31 -5.87
C PHE A 258 6.38 18.90 -7.31
N GLY A 259 6.76 17.69 -7.72
CA GLY A 259 6.37 17.10 -8.99
C GLY A 259 4.84 17.01 -9.15
N GLY A 260 4.13 16.57 -8.10
CA GLY A 260 2.68 16.57 -8.06
C GLY A 260 2.07 17.98 -8.16
N ILE A 261 2.63 18.94 -7.43
CA ILE A 261 2.19 20.37 -7.52
C ILE A 261 2.44 20.91 -8.93
N GLY A 262 3.61 20.64 -9.51
CA GLY A 262 3.94 21.03 -10.88
C GLY A 262 3.01 20.39 -11.93
N TYR A 263 2.50 19.19 -11.67
CA TYR A 263 1.48 18.59 -12.53
C TYR A 263 0.16 19.36 -12.47
N PHE A 264 -0.32 19.75 -11.29
CA PHE A 264 -1.50 20.61 -11.16
C PHE A 264 -1.31 21.94 -11.92
N GLU A 265 -0.13 22.53 -11.85
CA GLU A 265 0.20 23.74 -12.57
C GLU A 265 0.16 23.53 -14.08
N ARG A 266 0.73 22.45 -14.61
CA ARG A 266 0.68 22.09 -16.04
C ARG A 266 -0.75 21.87 -16.51
N VAL A 267 -1.56 21.14 -15.76
CA VAL A 267 -2.98 20.93 -16.08
C VAL A 267 -3.74 22.24 -16.09
N ALA A 268 -3.45 23.16 -15.13
CA ALA A 268 -4.11 24.45 -15.03
C ALA A 268 -3.74 25.42 -16.16
N ILE A 269 -2.46 25.44 -16.57
CA ILE A 269 -1.92 26.40 -17.55
C ILE A 269 -2.01 25.87 -18.98
N TYR A 270 -1.56 24.62 -19.19
CA TYR A 270 -1.41 24.03 -20.53
C TYR A 270 -2.50 23.03 -20.88
N GLY A 271 -3.31 22.61 -19.91
CA GLY A 271 -4.37 21.65 -20.11
C GLY A 271 -3.88 20.24 -20.48
N GLU A 272 -2.64 19.88 -20.14
CA GLU A 272 -2.10 18.56 -20.35
C GLU A 272 -2.66 17.59 -19.29
N LEU A 273 -3.55 16.70 -19.73
CA LEU A 273 -4.03 15.56 -18.93
C LEU A 273 -3.28 14.33 -19.41
N ASP A 274 -2.36 13.81 -18.59
CA ASP A 274 -1.77 12.47 -18.79
C ASP A 274 -2.81 11.42 -18.38
N THR A 275 -3.86 11.24 -19.16
CA THR A 275 -4.81 10.14 -19.01
C THR A 275 -4.64 9.21 -20.20
N GLU A 276 -4.38 7.93 -19.95
CA GLU A 276 -4.27 6.91 -21.00
C GLU A 276 -5.56 6.79 -21.86
N ASN A 277 -6.68 7.34 -21.37
CA ASN A 277 -8.01 7.29 -22.00
C ASN A 277 -8.59 8.66 -22.37
N SER A 278 -7.79 9.65 -22.78
CA SER A 278 -8.30 10.99 -23.08
C SER A 278 -9.05 11.06 -24.43
N ASN A 279 -10.29 10.61 -24.45
CA ASN A 279 -11.28 11.00 -25.49
C ASN A 279 -11.97 12.34 -25.19
N TYR A 280 -11.34 13.21 -24.41
CA TYR A 280 -11.88 14.52 -24.08
C TYR A 280 -11.13 15.62 -24.84
N ASP A 281 -11.59 15.90 -26.04
CA ASP A 281 -11.33 17.16 -26.75
C ASP A 281 -12.12 18.29 -26.06
N SER A 282 -11.44 19.13 -25.30
CA SER A 282 -11.98 20.41 -24.82
C SER A 282 -10.97 21.55 -24.99
N ASP A 283 -11.40 22.56 -25.70
CA ASP A 283 -10.61 23.63 -26.30
C ASP A 283 -10.04 24.70 -25.37
N GLU A 284 -10.13 24.60 -24.02
CA GLU A 284 -9.61 25.66 -23.14
C GLU A 284 -8.96 25.13 -21.86
N GLY A 285 -7.71 25.52 -21.60
CA GLY A 285 -6.91 25.07 -20.44
C GLY A 285 -7.54 25.27 -19.06
N LYS A 286 -8.38 26.30 -18.87
CA LYS A 286 -9.11 26.52 -17.60
C LYS A 286 -10.20 25.47 -17.34
N GLY A 287 -10.81 24.90 -18.40
CA GLY A 287 -11.78 23.82 -18.29
C GLY A 287 -11.15 22.52 -17.78
N LYS A 288 -9.93 22.23 -18.16
CA LYS A 288 -9.25 20.97 -17.85
C LYS A 288 -8.91 20.79 -16.37
N LEU A 289 -8.49 21.84 -15.66
CA LEU A 289 -8.28 21.78 -14.21
C LEU A 289 -9.60 21.50 -13.47
N LEU A 290 -10.68 22.15 -13.87
CA LEU A 290 -11.99 21.92 -13.28
C LEU A 290 -12.45 20.48 -13.55
N THR A 291 -12.23 19.97 -14.76
CA THR A 291 -12.52 18.57 -15.13
C THR A 291 -11.71 17.60 -14.28
N PHE A 292 -10.39 17.80 -14.15
CA PHE A 292 -9.51 17.01 -13.29
C PHE A 292 -10.01 16.97 -11.83
N MET A 293 -10.32 18.13 -11.26
CA MET A 293 -10.83 18.21 -9.89
C MET A 293 -12.21 17.56 -9.74
N THR A 294 -13.07 17.68 -10.75
CA THR A 294 -14.42 17.08 -10.76
C THR A 294 -14.32 15.55 -10.85
N ILE A 295 -13.51 15.02 -11.76
CA ILE A 295 -13.24 13.58 -11.88
C ILE A 295 -12.68 13.05 -10.58
N GLY A 296 -11.64 13.71 -10.04
CA GLY A 296 -11.03 13.35 -8.78
C GLY A 296 -12.03 13.31 -7.62
N LEU A 297 -12.94 14.28 -7.53
CA LEU A 297 -13.96 14.34 -6.49
C LEU A 297 -15.04 13.25 -6.66
N ILE A 298 -15.51 13.02 -7.88
CA ILE A 298 -16.50 11.97 -8.19
C ILE A 298 -15.91 10.61 -7.84
N ASN A 299 -14.68 10.32 -8.28
CA ASN A 299 -14.00 9.07 -7.99
C ASN A 299 -13.69 8.94 -6.49
N LEU A 300 -13.30 10.02 -5.80
CA LEU A 300 -13.12 10.02 -4.35
C LEU A 300 -14.40 9.60 -3.62
N LEU A 301 -15.54 10.13 -4.01
CA LEU A 301 -16.84 9.77 -3.42
C LEU A 301 -17.24 8.33 -3.77
N LYS A 302 -17.03 7.90 -5.02
CA LYS A 302 -17.25 6.52 -5.49
C LYS A 302 -16.44 5.53 -4.64
N TYR A 303 -15.11 5.73 -4.55
CA TYR A 303 -14.22 4.81 -3.83
C TYR A 303 -14.37 4.92 -2.32
N MET A 304 -14.71 6.09 -1.78
CA MET A 304 -15.09 6.22 -0.37
C MET A 304 -16.34 5.37 -0.06
N GLY A 305 -17.35 5.38 -0.93
CA GLY A 305 -18.51 4.50 -0.81
C GLY A 305 -18.10 3.02 -0.81
N TRP A 306 -17.23 2.60 -1.72
CA TRP A 306 -16.71 1.22 -1.78
C TRP A 306 -15.94 0.82 -0.53
N VAL A 307 -15.11 1.70 0.01
CA VAL A 307 -14.31 1.47 1.22
C VAL A 307 -15.18 1.31 2.47
N LEU A 308 -16.34 1.97 2.51
CA LEU A 308 -17.27 1.83 3.63
C LEU A 308 -18.01 0.48 3.66
N ILE A 309 -18.12 -0.21 2.54
CA ILE A 309 -18.78 -1.53 2.44
C ILE A 309 -17.74 -2.64 2.73
N PRO A 310 -18.07 -3.69 3.50
CA PRO A 310 -19.37 -3.95 4.13
C PRO A 310 -19.52 -3.39 5.55
N THR A 311 -18.41 -3.11 6.24
CA THR A 311 -18.39 -2.95 7.70
C THR A 311 -18.73 -1.54 8.20
N PHE A 312 -18.29 -0.52 7.47
CA PHE A 312 -18.37 0.88 7.93
C PHE A 312 -19.63 1.63 7.51
N VAL A 313 -20.33 1.18 6.46
CA VAL A 313 -21.43 1.91 5.83
C VAL A 313 -22.55 2.31 6.80
N PHE A 314 -22.85 1.48 7.79
CA PHE A 314 -23.89 1.75 8.78
C PHE A 314 -23.43 2.61 9.96
N PHE A 315 -22.15 2.61 10.26
CA PHE A 315 -21.61 3.23 11.47
C PHE A 315 -20.95 4.58 11.23
N VAL A 316 -20.21 4.73 10.12
CA VAL A 316 -19.40 5.93 9.87
C VAL A 316 -20.24 7.18 9.63
N PRO A 317 -21.33 7.17 8.84
CA PRO A 317 -22.13 8.38 8.62
C PRO A 317 -22.71 8.93 9.93
N LEU A 318 -23.24 8.06 10.80
CA LEU A 318 -23.78 8.47 12.10
C LEU A 318 -22.67 8.98 13.02
N GLY A 319 -21.51 8.35 13.03
CA GLY A 319 -20.35 8.77 13.81
C GLY A 319 -19.83 10.14 13.38
N PHE A 320 -19.84 10.42 12.09
CA PHE A 320 -19.50 11.72 11.54
C PHE A 320 -20.40 12.84 12.07
N PHE A 321 -21.73 12.62 12.09
CA PHE A 321 -22.66 13.58 12.69
C PHE A 321 -22.49 13.74 14.21
N ILE A 322 -22.01 12.70 14.91
CA ILE A 322 -21.74 12.78 16.36
C ILE A 322 -20.49 13.63 16.62
N ILE A 323 -19.42 13.42 15.85
CA ILE A 323 -18.13 14.05 16.11
C ILE A 323 -18.09 15.52 15.66
N ILE A 324 -18.77 15.91 14.60
CA ILE A 324 -18.83 17.31 14.12
C ILE A 324 -19.37 18.27 15.20
N LYS A 325 -20.24 17.78 16.07
CA LYS A 325 -20.78 18.57 17.19
C LYS A 325 -19.73 18.85 18.26
N LYS A 326 -18.61 18.09 18.28
CA LYS A 326 -17.51 18.28 19.24
C LYS A 326 -16.44 19.18 18.63
N ARG A 327 -16.31 20.39 19.15
CA ARG A 327 -15.31 21.38 18.69
C ARG A 327 -14.03 21.35 19.54
N ASP A 328 -13.60 20.15 19.96
CA ASP A 328 -12.40 20.00 20.76
C ASP A 328 -11.14 19.81 19.87
N PHE A 329 -9.99 20.04 20.48
CA PHE A 329 -8.67 19.89 19.83
C PHE A 329 -8.49 18.54 19.16
N LYS A 330 -8.95 17.45 19.78
CA LYS A 330 -8.77 16.10 19.23
C LYS A 330 -9.57 15.94 17.94
N THR A 331 -10.81 16.42 17.93
CA THR A 331 -11.69 16.39 16.77
C THR A 331 -11.10 17.18 15.60
N VAL A 332 -10.63 18.41 15.85
CA VAL A 332 -9.97 19.22 14.82
C VAL A 332 -8.75 18.51 14.24
N THR A 333 -7.92 17.90 15.11
CA THR A 333 -6.73 17.17 14.67
C THR A 333 -7.06 16.01 13.76
N ILE A 334 -8.09 15.17 14.08
CA ILE A 334 -8.47 14.03 13.24
C ILE A 334 -9.04 14.48 11.89
N PHE A 335 -9.87 15.52 11.89
CA PHE A 335 -10.42 16.06 10.65
C PHE A 335 -9.32 16.60 9.75
N LEU A 336 -8.38 17.37 10.32
CA LEU A 336 -7.28 17.91 9.52
C LEU A 336 -6.37 16.80 9.00
N PHE A 337 -6.06 15.78 9.81
CA PHE A 337 -5.36 14.58 9.36
C PHE A 337 -6.11 13.92 8.19
N GLY A 338 -7.42 13.66 8.35
CA GLY A 338 -8.22 13.02 7.31
C GLY A 338 -8.24 13.82 6.01
N ILE A 339 -8.47 15.13 6.08
CA ILE A 339 -8.52 16.01 4.90
C ILE A 339 -7.17 16.00 4.18
N VAL A 340 -6.06 16.16 4.90
CA VAL A 340 -4.73 16.19 4.29
C VAL A 340 -4.38 14.84 3.66
N MET A 341 -4.75 13.73 4.30
CA MET A 341 -4.49 12.39 3.74
C MET A 341 -5.42 12.01 2.58
N LEU A 342 -6.48 12.76 2.34
CA LEU A 342 -7.31 12.59 1.13
C LEU A 342 -6.75 13.36 -0.08
N ILE A 343 -5.79 14.28 0.09
CA ILE A 343 -5.19 15.03 -1.03
C ILE A 343 -4.48 14.09 -2.03
N PRO A 344 -3.61 13.15 -1.61
CA PRO A 344 -3.01 12.19 -2.53
C PRO A 344 -4.04 11.30 -3.26
N ALA A 345 -5.11 10.89 -2.56
CA ALA A 345 -6.19 10.14 -3.17
C ALA A 345 -6.93 10.97 -4.24
N LEU A 346 -7.24 12.23 -3.93
CA LEU A 346 -7.87 13.14 -4.90
C LEU A 346 -7.00 13.33 -6.15
N TYR A 347 -5.68 13.45 -5.97
CA TYR A 347 -4.72 13.54 -7.07
C TYR A 347 -4.71 12.27 -7.94
N ALA A 348 -4.61 11.09 -7.32
CA ALA A 348 -4.62 9.82 -8.03
C ALA A 348 -5.92 9.60 -8.81
N TYR A 349 -7.05 9.91 -8.18
CA TYR A 349 -8.37 9.78 -8.81
C TYR A 349 -8.64 10.83 -9.90
N GLY A 350 -8.00 11.98 -9.85
CA GLY A 350 -8.01 12.96 -10.94
C GLY A 350 -7.24 12.47 -12.17
N LYS A 351 -6.27 11.58 -11.99
CA LYS A 351 -5.55 10.83 -13.04
C LYS A 351 -6.25 9.55 -13.49
N ASP A 352 -7.47 9.32 -13.03
CA ASP A 352 -8.27 8.13 -13.30
C ASP A 352 -7.66 6.80 -12.81
N ILE A 353 -6.82 6.87 -11.75
CA ILE A 353 -6.26 5.68 -11.12
C ILE A 353 -7.33 5.05 -10.22
N GLU A 354 -7.87 3.92 -10.62
CA GLU A 354 -9.03 3.28 -10.01
C GLU A 354 -8.70 2.33 -8.84
N GLU A 355 -7.96 2.82 -7.81
CA GLU A 355 -7.55 1.99 -6.68
C GLU A 355 -8.02 2.51 -5.32
N THR A 356 -8.63 1.64 -4.52
CA THR A 356 -9.11 1.98 -3.16
C THR A 356 -8.00 2.14 -2.13
N ARG A 357 -6.78 1.64 -2.38
CA ARG A 357 -5.67 1.63 -1.41
C ARG A 357 -5.23 3.02 -0.97
N TYR A 358 -5.41 4.04 -1.82
CA TYR A 358 -5.12 5.44 -1.46
C TYR A 358 -5.96 5.96 -0.28
N LEU A 359 -7.08 5.29 0.04
CA LEU A 359 -7.95 5.64 1.16
C LEU A 359 -7.63 4.88 2.45
N TYR A 360 -6.72 3.90 2.42
CA TYR A 360 -6.55 3.03 3.60
C TYR A 360 -5.88 3.74 4.79
N ILE A 361 -5.14 4.80 4.56
CA ILE A 361 -4.54 5.62 5.64
C ILE A 361 -5.60 6.27 6.55
N ILE A 362 -6.84 6.46 6.08
CA ILE A 362 -7.91 7.03 6.90
C ILE A 362 -8.71 5.99 7.70
N PHE A 363 -8.46 4.67 7.51
CA PHE A 363 -9.19 3.61 8.24
C PHE A 363 -9.19 3.78 9.76
N PRO A 364 -8.08 4.17 10.41
CA PRO A 364 -8.10 4.45 11.85
C PRO A 364 -9.11 5.53 12.25
N ILE A 365 -9.36 6.52 11.36
CA ILE A 365 -10.39 7.54 11.58
C ILE A 365 -11.77 6.96 11.39
N LEU A 366 -11.99 6.12 10.36
CA LEU A 366 -13.27 5.42 10.17
C LEU A 366 -13.60 4.55 11.39
N CYS A 367 -12.60 3.89 11.99
CA CYS A 367 -12.77 3.14 13.23
C CYS A 367 -13.20 4.00 14.42
N ILE A 368 -12.69 5.23 14.55
CA ILE A 368 -13.15 6.19 15.58
C ILE A 368 -14.61 6.54 15.33
N LEU A 369 -14.97 6.91 14.09
CA LEU A 369 -16.33 7.30 13.73
C LEU A 369 -17.32 6.16 14.00
N ALA A 370 -16.99 4.96 13.55
CA ALA A 370 -17.80 3.77 13.81
C ALA A 370 -17.94 3.49 15.32
N SER A 371 -16.86 3.60 16.08
CA SER A 371 -16.88 3.40 17.54
C SER A 371 -17.79 4.38 18.25
N LEU A 372 -17.84 5.65 17.82
CA LEU A 372 -18.76 6.65 18.39
C LEU A 372 -20.23 6.27 18.19
N THR A 373 -20.56 5.74 17.03
CA THR A 373 -21.91 5.23 16.74
C THR A 373 -22.26 4.04 17.63
N VAL A 374 -21.34 3.07 17.70
CA VAL A 374 -21.52 1.88 18.54
C VAL A 374 -21.69 2.26 20.01
N GLU A 375 -20.91 3.21 20.51
CA GLU A 375 -21.07 3.70 21.89
C GLU A 375 -22.45 4.31 22.14
N LYS A 376 -22.97 5.11 21.19
CA LYS A 376 -24.30 5.71 21.26
C LYS A 376 -25.41 4.65 21.28
N ILE A 377 -25.28 3.64 20.39
CA ILE A 377 -26.23 2.51 20.33
C ILE A 377 -26.21 1.71 21.65
N SER A 378 -25.00 1.37 22.12
CA SER A 378 -24.79 0.60 23.35
C SER A 378 -25.42 1.27 24.58
N LYS A 379 -25.25 2.59 24.72
CA LYS A 379 -25.87 3.38 25.79
C LYS A 379 -27.39 3.40 25.70
N LYS A 380 -27.96 3.42 24.47
CA LYS A 380 -29.42 3.43 24.28
C LYS A 380 -30.08 2.12 24.72
N PHE A 381 -29.46 0.99 24.36
CA PHE A 381 -30.02 -0.34 24.63
C PHE A 381 -29.65 -0.91 26.01
N LYS A 382 -28.71 -0.31 26.75
CA LYS A 382 -28.22 -0.75 28.07
C LYS A 382 -27.71 -2.21 28.13
N LYS A 383 -27.36 -2.82 26.99
CA LYS A 383 -26.91 -4.22 26.83
C LYS A 383 -25.52 -4.28 26.17
N GLU A 384 -24.52 -3.63 26.77
CA GLU A 384 -23.17 -3.49 26.18
C GLU A 384 -22.54 -4.83 25.80
N ASN A 385 -22.69 -5.88 26.64
CA ASN A 385 -22.06 -7.19 26.33
C ASN A 385 -22.70 -7.86 25.13
N LEU A 386 -24.02 -7.82 25.01
CA LEU A 386 -24.72 -8.41 23.87
C LEU A 386 -24.38 -7.67 22.57
N ILE A 387 -24.39 -6.34 22.60
CA ILE A 387 -24.02 -5.51 21.44
C ILE A 387 -22.57 -5.77 21.02
N PHE A 388 -21.65 -5.90 21.99
CA PHE A 388 -20.25 -6.23 21.73
C PHE A 388 -20.13 -7.55 20.96
N ILE A 389 -20.77 -8.62 21.44
CA ILE A 389 -20.72 -9.94 20.80
C ILE A 389 -21.35 -9.88 19.40
N ILE A 390 -22.54 -9.29 19.25
CA ILE A 390 -23.23 -9.20 17.96
C ILE A 390 -22.36 -8.46 16.93
N ILE A 391 -21.78 -7.33 17.30
CA ILE A 391 -20.98 -6.53 16.35
C ILE A 391 -19.70 -7.28 15.96
N ILE A 392 -18.97 -7.88 16.91
CA ILE A 392 -17.76 -8.65 16.60
C ILE A 392 -18.11 -9.84 15.70
N SER A 393 -19.18 -10.58 16.00
CA SER A 393 -19.62 -11.69 15.16
C SER A 393 -20.03 -11.23 13.75
N ALA A 394 -20.72 -10.10 13.63
CA ALA A 394 -21.10 -9.53 12.35
C ALA A 394 -19.87 -9.08 11.52
N ILE A 395 -18.86 -8.48 12.17
CA ILE A 395 -17.61 -8.09 11.52
C ILE A 395 -16.88 -9.32 10.97
N ILE A 396 -16.70 -10.36 11.79
CA ILE A 396 -16.04 -11.60 11.37
C ILE A 396 -16.80 -12.23 10.20
N PHE A 397 -18.11 -12.37 10.33
CA PHE A 397 -18.95 -12.97 9.29
C PHE A 397 -18.87 -12.20 7.97
N SER A 398 -19.03 -10.87 7.99
CA SER A 398 -18.98 -10.04 6.79
C SER A 398 -17.58 -10.04 6.16
N SER A 399 -16.52 -10.10 6.97
CA SER A 399 -15.15 -10.19 6.49
C SER A 399 -14.89 -11.51 5.76
N VAL A 400 -15.26 -12.64 6.37
CA VAL A 400 -15.07 -13.96 5.76
C VAL A 400 -15.87 -14.09 4.48
N MET A 401 -17.15 -13.66 4.48
CA MET A 401 -17.99 -13.67 3.27
C MET A 401 -17.38 -12.87 2.11
N PHE A 402 -16.83 -11.70 2.42
CA PHE A 402 -16.17 -10.87 1.40
C PHE A 402 -14.88 -11.53 0.88
N LEU A 403 -14.04 -12.04 1.77
CA LEU A 403 -12.78 -12.70 1.40
C LEU A 403 -13.02 -13.98 0.60
N ASP A 404 -14.04 -14.74 0.96
CA ASP A 404 -14.39 -15.98 0.26
C ASP A 404 -14.88 -15.72 -1.17
N SER A 405 -15.58 -14.59 -1.39
CA SER A 405 -15.97 -14.15 -2.72
C SER A 405 -14.76 -13.82 -3.63
N LYS A 406 -13.60 -13.53 -3.05
CA LYS A 406 -12.35 -13.24 -3.75
C LYS A 406 -11.44 -14.45 -3.94
N LYS A 407 -11.78 -15.59 -3.35
CA LYS A 407 -10.95 -16.80 -3.42
C LYS A 407 -10.84 -17.37 -4.84
N MET A 408 -11.87 -17.18 -5.66
CA MET A 408 -11.85 -17.59 -7.08
C MET A 408 -10.77 -16.83 -7.87
N ASP A 409 -10.54 -15.55 -7.55
CA ASP A 409 -9.49 -14.76 -8.20
C ASP A 409 -8.10 -15.36 -7.95
N TYR A 410 -7.87 -15.96 -6.76
CA TYR A 410 -6.60 -16.61 -6.44
C TYR A 410 -6.38 -17.92 -7.22
N GLU A 411 -7.40 -18.63 -7.61
CA GLU A 411 -7.28 -19.83 -8.46
C GLU A 411 -6.85 -19.43 -9.87
N HIS A 412 -7.48 -18.40 -10.44
CA HIS A 412 -7.09 -17.83 -11.73
C HIS A 412 -5.65 -17.30 -11.70
N GLU A 413 -5.29 -16.54 -10.66
CA GLU A 413 -3.96 -15.99 -10.49
C GLU A 413 -2.88 -17.10 -10.38
N ARG A 414 -3.21 -18.22 -9.74
CA ARG A 414 -2.32 -19.40 -9.64
C ARG A 414 -2.11 -20.05 -10.99
N GLU A 415 -3.18 -20.28 -11.75
CA GLU A 415 -3.08 -20.83 -13.11
C GLU A 415 -2.24 -19.91 -14.00
N SER A 416 -2.52 -18.61 -13.99
CA SER A 416 -1.80 -17.60 -14.79
C SER A 416 -0.30 -17.61 -14.48
N TYR A 417 0.10 -17.76 -13.20
CA TYR A 417 1.51 -17.87 -12.83
C TYR A 417 2.16 -19.16 -13.32
N LEU A 418 1.49 -20.31 -13.18
CA LEU A 418 2.01 -21.60 -13.63
C LEU A 418 2.18 -21.62 -15.15
N ILE A 419 1.18 -21.15 -15.88
CA ILE A 419 1.23 -20.98 -17.34
C ILE A 419 2.39 -20.08 -17.74
N ALA A 420 2.55 -18.91 -17.09
CA ALA A 420 3.66 -18.00 -17.36
C ALA A 420 5.03 -18.66 -17.11
N LYS A 421 5.13 -19.50 -16.08
CA LYS A 421 6.35 -20.26 -15.79
C LYS A 421 6.69 -21.27 -16.89
N ASP A 422 5.68 -22.00 -17.39
CA ASP A 422 5.85 -22.95 -18.48
C ASP A 422 6.29 -22.22 -19.77
N ILE A 423 5.59 -21.14 -20.12
CA ILE A 423 5.89 -20.31 -21.27
C ILE A 423 7.32 -19.77 -21.20
N THR A 424 7.75 -19.21 -20.06
CA THR A 424 9.10 -18.64 -19.92
C THR A 424 10.19 -19.72 -20.00
N ASN A 425 9.91 -20.95 -19.56
CA ASN A 425 10.83 -22.07 -19.70
C ASN A 425 11.02 -22.50 -21.18
N ILE A 426 9.98 -22.43 -21.99
CA ILE A 426 10.02 -22.80 -23.41
C ILE A 426 10.66 -21.70 -24.25
N ALA A 427 10.24 -20.46 -24.08
CA ALA A 427 10.58 -19.35 -24.97
C ALA A 427 11.94 -18.71 -24.68
N GLY A 428 12.56 -18.94 -23.54
CA GLY A 428 13.91 -18.43 -23.23
C GLY A 428 14.08 -16.91 -23.23
N GLY A 429 13.00 -16.16 -23.27
CA GLY A 429 12.90 -14.70 -23.33
C GLY A 429 11.75 -14.30 -24.22
N ILE A 430 10.68 -13.79 -23.62
CA ILE A 430 9.43 -13.48 -24.31
C ILE A 430 9.33 -11.99 -24.51
N ASN A 431 9.31 -11.59 -25.77
CA ASN A 431 9.05 -10.22 -26.17
C ASN A 431 7.64 -10.13 -26.76
N HIS A 432 6.62 -10.24 -25.89
CA HIS A 432 5.26 -10.13 -26.33
C HIS A 432 4.39 -9.50 -25.22
N TYR A 433 3.18 -9.14 -25.57
CA TYR A 433 2.17 -8.62 -24.67
C TYR A 433 0.96 -9.58 -24.57
N SER A 434 0.57 -9.90 -23.33
CA SER A 434 -0.71 -10.49 -23.00
C SER A 434 -1.31 -9.70 -21.82
N PRO A 435 -2.62 -9.63 -21.65
CA PRO A 435 -3.26 -9.04 -20.47
C PRO A 435 -2.73 -9.60 -19.14
N ASP A 436 -2.35 -10.88 -19.12
CA ASP A 436 -1.74 -11.54 -17.96
C ASP A 436 -0.20 -11.54 -17.98
N SER A 437 0.41 -10.69 -18.79
CA SER A 437 1.86 -10.54 -18.89
C SER A 437 2.55 -10.14 -17.57
N LYS A 438 1.80 -9.69 -16.57
CA LYS A 438 2.30 -9.43 -15.21
C LYS A 438 2.98 -10.66 -14.60
N TYR A 439 2.48 -11.87 -14.87
CA TYR A 439 3.10 -13.10 -14.39
C TYR A 439 4.32 -13.52 -15.17
N ILE A 440 4.43 -13.18 -16.45
CA ILE A 440 5.61 -13.49 -17.27
C ILE A 440 6.86 -12.83 -16.68
N HIS A 441 6.75 -11.58 -16.27
CA HIS A 441 7.86 -10.87 -15.62
C HIS A 441 8.34 -11.60 -14.37
N ILE A 442 7.41 -11.98 -13.50
CA ILE A 442 7.70 -12.67 -12.25
C ILE A 442 8.22 -14.08 -12.49
N ALA A 443 7.68 -14.80 -13.47
CA ALA A 443 8.16 -16.13 -13.83
C ALA A 443 9.61 -16.08 -14.34
N GLU A 444 9.97 -15.07 -15.12
CA GLU A 444 11.32 -14.87 -15.57
C GLU A 444 12.30 -14.55 -14.43
N ILE A 445 11.92 -13.68 -13.49
CA ILE A 445 12.71 -13.45 -12.27
C ILE A 445 12.87 -14.75 -11.47
N SER A 446 11.78 -15.52 -11.30
CA SER A 446 11.80 -16.80 -10.59
C SER A 446 12.76 -17.81 -11.24
N ASN A 447 12.74 -17.90 -12.58
CA ASN A 447 13.60 -18.82 -13.32
C ASN A 447 15.09 -18.39 -13.28
N LYS A 448 15.35 -17.09 -13.25
CA LYS A 448 16.70 -16.50 -13.11
C LYS A 448 17.19 -16.41 -11.67
N TRP A 449 16.35 -16.74 -10.67
CA TRP A 449 16.64 -16.51 -9.25
C TRP A 449 17.98 -17.08 -8.77
N PRO A 450 18.42 -18.27 -9.19
CA PRO A 450 19.73 -18.80 -8.80
C PRO A 450 20.91 -17.87 -9.18
N ILE A 451 20.76 -17.11 -10.25
CA ILE A 451 21.76 -16.14 -10.72
C ILE A 451 21.57 -14.79 -10.02
N ILE A 452 20.32 -14.33 -9.91
CA ILE A 452 19.95 -13.04 -9.29
C ILE A 452 20.28 -13.03 -7.80
N SER A 453 20.17 -14.16 -7.11
CA SER A 453 20.48 -14.27 -5.67
C SER A 453 21.99 -14.22 -5.37
N LEU A 454 22.87 -14.29 -6.40
CA LEU A 454 24.29 -14.05 -6.23
C LEU A 454 24.57 -12.53 -6.15
N PRO A 455 25.69 -12.10 -5.51
CA PRO A 455 26.07 -10.69 -5.48
C PRO A 455 26.14 -10.10 -6.89
N LEU A 456 25.30 -9.12 -7.17
CA LEU A 456 25.23 -8.45 -8.48
C LEU A 456 26.34 -7.40 -8.57
N LYS A 457 27.02 -7.34 -9.74
CA LYS A 457 27.89 -6.21 -10.06
C LYS A 457 27.01 -5.00 -10.44
N GLU A 458 27.46 -3.78 -10.10
CA GLU A 458 26.73 -2.52 -10.37
C GLU A 458 26.19 -2.38 -11.80
N GLU A 459 26.91 -2.90 -12.79
CA GLU A 459 26.55 -2.80 -14.20
C GLU A 459 25.41 -3.75 -14.62
N ASN A 460 25.07 -4.77 -13.82
CA ASN A 460 24.20 -5.87 -14.25
C ASN A 460 22.83 -5.87 -13.58
N TYR A 461 22.55 -5.05 -12.53
CA TYR A 461 21.30 -5.17 -11.79
C TYR A 461 20.08 -4.72 -12.58
N ASN A 462 20.16 -3.63 -13.35
CA ASN A 462 19.07 -3.17 -14.22
C ASN A 462 18.69 -4.22 -15.28
N GLN A 463 19.69 -4.95 -15.84
CA GLN A 463 19.44 -5.99 -16.82
C GLN A 463 18.79 -7.24 -16.23
N SER A 464 18.99 -7.50 -14.93
CA SER A 464 18.45 -8.69 -14.26
C SER A 464 16.95 -8.57 -13.95
N PHE A 465 16.47 -7.34 -13.75
CA PHE A 465 15.06 -7.05 -13.40
C PHE A 465 14.30 -6.31 -14.53
N ASP A 466 14.99 -5.81 -15.57
CA ASP A 466 14.35 -5.10 -16.68
C ASP A 466 13.95 -6.08 -17.78
N ILE A 467 12.64 -6.23 -17.98
CA ILE A 467 12.08 -7.05 -19.07
C ILE A 467 11.54 -6.12 -20.14
N LYS A 468 12.16 -6.21 -21.32
CA LYS A 468 11.74 -5.42 -22.47
C LYS A 468 10.40 -5.93 -22.99
N LYS A 469 9.34 -5.18 -22.75
CA LYS A 469 8.04 -5.41 -23.38
C LYS A 469 8.01 -4.83 -24.79
N ILE A 470 7.65 -5.64 -25.77
CA ILE A 470 7.35 -5.17 -27.12
C ILE A 470 5.83 -5.15 -27.28
N SER A 471 5.23 -4.00 -26.94
CA SER A 471 3.78 -3.82 -26.96
C SER A 471 3.22 -3.85 -28.38
N PRO A 472 2.21 -4.68 -28.69
CA PRO A 472 1.56 -4.74 -29.99
C PRO A 472 0.57 -3.56 -30.22
N GLU A 473 0.16 -2.85 -29.19
CA GLU A 473 -0.87 -1.80 -29.23
C GLU A 473 -0.52 -0.62 -30.13
N LYS A 474 0.77 -0.41 -30.38
CA LYS A 474 1.30 0.67 -31.23
C LYS A 474 1.25 0.36 -32.72
N TYR A 475 0.81 -0.83 -33.11
CA TYR A 475 0.85 -1.33 -34.49
C TYR A 475 -0.55 -1.57 -35.04
N SER A 476 -0.73 -1.28 -36.33
CA SER A 476 -2.04 -1.39 -36.99
C SER A 476 -2.37 -2.81 -37.48
N SER A 477 -1.36 -3.67 -37.64
CA SER A 477 -1.51 -5.04 -38.15
C SER A 477 -0.44 -5.97 -37.60
N LEU A 478 -0.70 -7.28 -37.65
CA LEU A 478 0.25 -8.32 -37.26
C LEU A 478 1.55 -8.25 -38.07
N ASN A 479 1.44 -8.00 -39.39
CA ASN A 479 2.59 -7.84 -40.29
C ASN A 479 3.50 -6.68 -39.85
N ASP A 480 2.88 -5.53 -39.59
CA ASP A 480 3.58 -4.33 -39.13
C ASP A 480 4.26 -4.58 -37.77
N TYR A 481 3.55 -5.24 -36.86
CA TYR A 481 4.06 -5.60 -35.55
C TYR A 481 5.29 -6.53 -35.64
N ILE A 482 5.19 -7.65 -36.35
CA ILE A 482 6.28 -8.63 -36.48
C ILE A 482 7.49 -8.02 -37.19
N LYS A 483 7.27 -7.29 -38.30
CA LYS A 483 8.32 -6.67 -39.10
C LYS A 483 9.14 -5.67 -38.29
N ASN A 484 8.47 -4.75 -37.60
CA ASN A 484 9.15 -3.67 -36.86
C ASN A 484 9.66 -4.09 -35.49
N SER A 485 9.28 -5.28 -35.02
CA SER A 485 9.69 -5.81 -33.72
C SER A 485 10.79 -6.88 -33.83
N LYS A 486 11.13 -7.33 -35.03
CA LYS A 486 12.20 -8.31 -35.29
C LYS A 486 13.55 -7.85 -34.71
N GLU A 487 13.95 -6.61 -34.98
CA GLU A 487 15.20 -6.03 -34.48
C GLU A 487 15.18 -5.77 -32.97
N LYS A 488 13.99 -5.65 -32.38
CA LYS A 488 13.80 -5.53 -30.94
C LYS A 488 13.89 -6.87 -30.21
N GLY A 489 13.99 -7.99 -30.96
CA GLY A 489 14.12 -9.33 -30.42
C GLY A 489 12.80 -10.08 -30.23
N LEU A 490 11.71 -9.69 -30.90
CA LEU A 490 10.46 -10.43 -30.87
C LEU A 490 10.67 -11.84 -31.43
N THR A 491 10.34 -12.87 -30.65
CA THR A 491 10.51 -14.27 -31.06
C THR A 491 9.20 -15.06 -31.01
N HIS A 492 8.32 -14.72 -30.07
CA HIS A 492 7.07 -15.44 -29.83
C HIS A 492 5.91 -14.47 -29.67
N LEU A 493 4.71 -14.99 -29.95
CA LEU A 493 3.44 -14.34 -29.62
C LEU A 493 2.76 -15.21 -28.57
N VAL A 494 2.33 -14.61 -27.46
CA VAL A 494 1.49 -15.28 -26.47
C VAL A 494 0.11 -14.60 -26.52
N ILE A 495 -0.92 -15.38 -26.66
CA ILE A 495 -2.28 -14.90 -26.95
C ILE A 495 -3.22 -15.62 -26.00
N ASN A 496 -4.12 -14.90 -25.36
CA ASN A 496 -5.19 -15.47 -24.57
C ASN A 496 -6.53 -15.35 -25.29
N ARG A 497 -7.47 -16.22 -24.93
CA ARG A 497 -8.82 -16.22 -25.52
C ARG A 497 -9.61 -14.99 -25.13
N GLU A 498 -9.47 -14.54 -23.89
CA GLU A 498 -10.23 -13.44 -23.30
C GLU A 498 -9.33 -12.24 -23.07
N GLY A 499 -9.72 -11.06 -23.51
CA GLY A 499 -9.03 -9.82 -23.15
C GLY A 499 -7.91 -9.36 -24.07
N ASN A 500 -7.82 -9.85 -25.30
CA ASN A 500 -6.94 -9.25 -26.30
C ASN A 500 -7.45 -7.86 -26.69
N ASN A 501 -6.78 -6.80 -26.23
CA ASN A 501 -7.08 -5.43 -26.64
C ASN A 501 -6.69 -5.14 -28.11
N VAL A 502 -6.07 -6.12 -28.79
CA VAL A 502 -5.51 -5.96 -30.12
C VAL A 502 -6.16 -6.96 -31.08
N LYS A 503 -6.99 -6.46 -31.99
CA LYS A 503 -7.80 -7.27 -32.91
C LYS A 503 -7.02 -8.27 -33.77
N PHE A 504 -5.79 -7.96 -34.18
CA PHE A 504 -5.02 -8.88 -35.00
C PHE A 504 -4.46 -10.08 -34.19
N LEU A 505 -4.30 -9.95 -32.87
CA LEU A 505 -3.96 -11.09 -32.00
C LEU A 505 -5.18 -12.00 -31.80
N GLU A 506 -6.36 -11.42 -31.67
CA GLU A 506 -7.61 -12.17 -31.61
C GLU A 506 -7.84 -12.98 -32.90
N ASP A 507 -7.54 -12.38 -34.08
CA ASP A 507 -7.65 -13.09 -35.37
C ASP A 507 -6.65 -14.24 -35.47
N VAL A 508 -5.45 -14.12 -34.93
CA VAL A 508 -4.48 -15.24 -34.83
C VAL A 508 -5.05 -16.38 -34.00
N PHE A 509 -5.63 -16.08 -32.84
CA PHE A 509 -6.22 -17.09 -31.97
C PHE A 509 -7.41 -17.84 -32.61
N LEU A 510 -8.26 -17.09 -33.32
CA LEU A 510 -9.47 -17.66 -33.95
C LEU A 510 -9.20 -18.37 -35.28
N HIS A 511 -8.12 -18.01 -35.96
CA HIS A 511 -7.85 -18.41 -37.33
C HIS A 511 -6.35 -18.68 -37.55
N GLU A 512 -5.75 -19.53 -36.73
CA GLU A 512 -4.31 -19.84 -36.78
C GLU A 512 -3.87 -20.34 -38.16
N GLU A 513 -4.75 -21.01 -38.90
CA GLU A 513 -4.51 -21.55 -40.23
C GLU A 513 -4.17 -20.47 -41.28
N LYS A 514 -4.56 -19.22 -41.05
CA LYS A 514 -4.22 -18.08 -41.92
C LYS A 514 -2.75 -17.64 -41.80
N TYR A 515 -2.06 -18.09 -40.76
CA TYR A 515 -0.73 -17.62 -40.39
C TYR A 515 0.33 -18.75 -40.42
N PRO A 516 0.66 -19.32 -41.59
CA PRO A 516 1.53 -20.50 -41.70
C PRO A 516 2.97 -20.28 -41.21
N TYR A 517 3.33 -19.05 -40.90
CA TYR A 517 4.61 -18.65 -40.33
C TYR A 517 4.61 -18.60 -38.79
N LEU A 518 3.46 -18.85 -38.17
CA LEU A 518 3.31 -19.01 -36.72
C LEU A 518 3.29 -20.50 -36.39
N VAL A 519 4.18 -20.94 -35.52
CA VAL A 519 4.27 -22.34 -35.08
C VAL A 519 3.82 -22.40 -33.62
N LYS A 520 2.69 -23.06 -33.35
CA LYS A 520 2.19 -23.24 -31.99
C LYS A 520 3.16 -24.13 -31.21
N GLU A 521 3.73 -23.62 -30.12
CA GLU A 521 4.67 -24.33 -29.24
C GLU A 521 4.05 -24.64 -27.87
N TYR A 522 2.95 -23.99 -27.51
CA TYR A 522 2.27 -24.18 -26.23
C TYR A 522 0.77 -23.89 -26.35
N ASP A 523 -0.02 -24.74 -25.69
CA ASP A 523 -1.45 -24.53 -25.43
C ASP A 523 -1.73 -24.94 -23.99
N SER A 524 -2.24 -24.00 -23.16
CA SER A 524 -2.47 -24.24 -21.74
C SER A 524 -3.56 -25.29 -21.48
N LEU A 525 -4.53 -25.46 -22.39
CA LEU A 525 -5.56 -26.50 -22.28
C LEU A 525 -4.95 -27.91 -22.36
N ASP A 526 -3.91 -28.11 -23.18
CA ASP A 526 -3.20 -29.38 -23.31
C ASP A 526 -2.47 -29.76 -22.00
N HIS A 527 -2.19 -28.76 -21.16
CA HIS A 527 -1.54 -28.91 -19.85
C HIS A 527 -2.55 -28.98 -18.69
N GLY A 528 -3.86 -28.98 -18.99
CA GLY A 528 -4.93 -29.16 -18.00
C GLY A 528 -5.33 -27.90 -17.24
N PHE A 529 -4.95 -26.72 -17.71
CA PHE A 529 -5.39 -25.44 -17.17
C PHE A 529 -6.76 -25.04 -17.74
N ASN A 530 -7.55 -24.28 -16.97
CA ASN A 530 -8.85 -23.75 -17.42
C ASN A 530 -8.69 -22.45 -18.20
N PHE A 531 -7.66 -21.68 -17.87
CA PHE A 531 -7.38 -20.39 -18.52
C PHE A 531 -6.62 -20.63 -19.82
N GLN A 532 -7.23 -20.33 -20.96
CA GLN A 532 -6.68 -20.65 -22.27
C GLN A 532 -5.69 -19.57 -22.75
N ILE A 533 -4.42 -20.00 -22.85
CA ILE A 533 -3.32 -19.21 -23.43
C ILE A 533 -2.60 -20.10 -24.45
N GLU A 534 -2.31 -19.51 -25.61
CA GLU A 534 -1.53 -20.15 -26.67
C GLU A 534 -0.24 -19.35 -26.94
N MET A 535 0.85 -20.06 -27.21
CA MET A 535 2.11 -19.45 -27.61
C MET A 535 2.56 -19.93 -28.97
N TYR A 536 2.90 -18.98 -29.80
CA TYR A 536 3.36 -19.20 -31.17
C TYR A 536 4.77 -18.66 -31.36
N LYS A 537 5.66 -19.49 -31.89
CA LYS A 537 6.97 -19.06 -32.37
C LYS A 537 6.85 -18.47 -33.76
N ILE A 538 7.57 -17.38 -34.02
CA ILE A 538 7.61 -16.71 -35.31
C ILE A 538 8.70 -17.33 -36.17
N ASP A 539 8.32 -18.01 -37.24
CA ASP A 539 9.25 -18.44 -38.32
C ASP A 539 9.47 -17.27 -39.27
N TYR A 540 10.50 -16.51 -39.03
CA TYR A 540 10.82 -15.31 -39.81
C TYR A 540 11.12 -15.62 -41.29
N ILE A 541 11.64 -16.81 -41.63
CA ILE A 541 11.90 -17.21 -43.01
C ILE A 541 10.57 -17.41 -43.73
N LYS A 542 9.63 -18.13 -43.13
CA LYS A 542 8.30 -18.29 -43.71
C LYS A 542 7.52 -16.97 -43.74
N PHE A 543 7.68 -16.13 -42.74
CA PHE A 543 7.05 -14.80 -42.69
C PHE A 543 7.49 -13.93 -43.87
N GLU A 544 8.78 -13.82 -44.11
CA GLU A 544 9.31 -13.04 -45.23
C GLU A 544 8.87 -13.59 -46.60
N ASN A 545 8.81 -14.92 -46.73
CA ASN A 545 8.36 -15.56 -47.99
C ASN A 545 6.86 -15.41 -48.21
N PHE A 546 6.06 -15.35 -47.14
CA PHE A 546 4.61 -15.16 -47.20
C PHE A 546 4.25 -13.78 -47.74
N TYR A 547 4.93 -12.75 -47.29
CA TYR A 547 4.68 -11.36 -47.69
C TYR A 547 5.53 -10.87 -48.89
N LYS A 548 6.45 -11.70 -49.42
CA LYS A 548 7.12 -11.41 -50.72
C LYS A 548 6.31 -11.84 -51.92
N LYS A 549 5.21 -12.60 -51.71
CA LYS A 549 4.38 -13.09 -52.81
C LYS A 549 3.24 -12.13 -53.16
N ASP A 550 2.98 -11.15 -52.29
CA ASP A 550 2.12 -10.01 -52.55
C ASP A 550 2.95 -8.76 -52.91
#